data_96f166c41e225309122d84995c771e4a
#
_entry.id   96f166c41e225309122d84995c771e4a
#
_cell.length_a   1.000
_cell.length_b   1.000
_cell.length_c   1.000
_cell.angle_alpha   90.00
_cell.angle_beta   90.00
_cell.angle_gamma   90.00
#
_symmetry.space_group_name_H-M   'P 1'
#
loop_
_entity.id
_entity.type
_entity.pdbx_description
1 polymer ?
#
loop_
_entity_poly.entity_id
_entity_poly.type
_entity_poly.pdbx_seq_one_letter_code
_entity_poly.pdbx_strand_id
1 'polypeptide(L)'
;MRRLGGALKRAVTVGAVLALTLGMATPATMSFADDAAGDAGQSSALEQNQKAATDLDENLETRVTLSFPGKREAEPSDVVFVLDKSGASAQMDIYNQAKGFLSQISQKAKDDGLDIKVGVVLFNKKGNIQQQLTDVVTGYDDILAAMNSSVRSGTNMDAGLLAAKSILDADTAVKAENKHVILISDGATYLYCKNGDYATPYTRSFGKVEGGKNFMGGIWEWQSREYHTNNAWKKFSDGSNFIFSQAMKSPEKLGEYLAYYRDQYQNSDKNWAQYDYEYTAEAADAGTTNPIPIDVTAPCNIDVAFWSTDDTFQSMVNAGYDMNVYYKNAADFDGQVFLQYLTRNSNNGQLDTDFADIKAKLVDKIAAGSTVEDFIGADFDFVNDPAKISLTANGEKLAPEKIDDGVYGFGKLANGSYRFTLDYVNGDQEMLKLTLS
;
A
#
# COMPACT_ATOMS: atom_id res chain seq x y z
N MET A 1 -16.64 23.20 -63.50
CA MET A 1 -16.69 23.95 -62.27
C MET A 1 -16.80 22.96 -61.11
N ARG A 2 -15.67 22.57 -60.48
CA ARG A 2 -15.63 21.73 -59.28
C ARG A 2 -15.59 22.66 -58.09
N ARG A 3 -16.57 22.55 -57.21
CA ARG A 3 -16.58 23.25 -55.92
C ARG A 3 -15.51 22.64 -55.02
N LEU A 4 -14.49 23.39 -54.68
CA LEU A 4 -13.61 23.17 -53.55
C LEU A 4 -14.33 23.69 -52.32
N GLY A 5 -14.91 22.77 -51.55
CA GLY A 5 -15.39 23.04 -50.19
C GLY A 5 -14.36 22.42 -49.23
N GLY A 6 -13.24 23.12 -49.01
CA GLY A 6 -12.37 22.82 -47.89
C GLY A 6 -12.87 23.60 -46.70
N ALA A 7 -13.51 22.93 -45.75
CA ALA A 7 -13.77 23.51 -44.44
C ALA A 7 -12.41 23.77 -43.77
N LEU A 8 -12.05 25.02 -43.57
CA LEU A 8 -10.93 25.41 -42.71
C LEU A 8 -11.33 25.08 -41.29
N LYS A 9 -10.84 23.97 -40.78
CA LYS A 9 -10.94 23.68 -39.35
C LYS A 9 -10.15 24.74 -38.59
N ARG A 10 -10.77 25.31 -37.57
CA ARG A 10 -10.14 26.32 -36.72
C ARG A 10 -9.39 25.61 -35.61
N ALA A 11 -8.09 25.90 -35.44
CA ALA A 11 -7.27 25.32 -34.37
C ALA A 11 -7.62 25.98 -33.04
N VAL A 12 -7.89 25.18 -32.01
CA VAL A 12 -8.14 25.65 -30.65
C VAL A 12 -6.91 25.37 -29.80
N THR A 13 -6.37 26.40 -29.19
CA THR A 13 -5.39 26.23 -28.11
C THR A 13 -6.12 26.03 -26.81
N VAL A 14 -6.19 24.79 -26.33
CA VAL A 14 -6.71 24.49 -24.99
C VAL A 14 -5.58 24.71 -23.99
N GLY A 15 -5.50 25.89 -23.42
CA GLY A 15 -4.78 26.11 -22.17
C GLY A 15 -5.67 25.68 -21.04
N ALA A 16 -5.63 24.42 -20.63
CA ALA A 16 -6.33 23.98 -19.43
C ALA A 16 -5.60 24.55 -18.21
N VAL A 17 -6.09 25.66 -17.68
CA VAL A 17 -5.75 26.08 -16.33
C VAL A 17 -6.74 25.38 -15.42
N LEU A 18 -6.36 24.20 -14.92
CA LEU A 18 -7.14 23.49 -13.92
C LEU A 18 -6.80 24.08 -12.55
N ALA A 19 -7.68 24.91 -12.01
CA ALA A 19 -7.65 25.28 -10.60
C ALA A 19 -8.48 24.24 -9.84
N LEU A 20 -7.85 23.16 -9.36
CA LEU A 20 -8.47 22.26 -8.41
C LEU A 20 -8.41 22.89 -7.02
N THR A 21 -9.51 23.51 -6.60
CA THR A 21 -9.81 23.64 -5.17
C THR A 21 -10.54 22.36 -4.76
N LEU A 22 -9.90 21.51 -3.98
CA LEU A 22 -10.49 20.30 -3.42
C LEU A 22 -11.64 20.66 -2.48
N GLY A 23 -12.84 20.56 -2.99
CA GLY A 23 -14.10 20.67 -2.26
C GLY A 23 -15.11 19.72 -2.89
N MET A 24 -15.72 18.91 -2.08
CA MET A 24 -16.49 17.69 -2.31
C MET A 24 -17.69 17.77 -3.26
N ALA A 25 -17.88 16.83 -4.22
CA ALA A 25 -19.16 16.31 -4.77
C ALA A 25 -19.05 15.16 -5.80
N THR A 26 -20.10 14.46 -5.89
CA THR A 26 -20.59 13.23 -6.58
C THR A 26 -20.01 12.84 -7.96
N PRO A 27 -19.91 11.52 -8.30
CA PRO A 27 -19.48 11.08 -9.61
C PRO A 27 -20.60 11.33 -10.62
N ALA A 28 -20.33 12.27 -11.50
CA ALA A 28 -21.02 12.33 -12.77
C ALA A 28 -19.94 12.42 -13.85
N THR A 29 -20.04 11.60 -14.86
CA THR A 29 -19.43 11.88 -16.14
C THR A 29 -19.97 13.26 -16.55
N MET A 30 -19.15 14.29 -16.41
CA MET A 30 -19.58 15.63 -16.73
C MET A 30 -19.26 15.91 -18.18
N SER A 31 -20.29 15.83 -19.02
CA SER A 31 -20.26 16.31 -20.38
C SER A 31 -20.66 17.78 -20.40
N PHE A 32 -19.80 18.62 -20.90
CA PHE A 32 -20.15 20.02 -21.19
C PHE A 32 -20.78 20.07 -22.59
N ALA A 33 -22.11 20.08 -22.67
CA ALA A 33 -22.82 20.46 -23.88
C ALA A 33 -22.98 21.98 -23.88
N ASP A 34 -22.74 22.60 -25.05
CA ASP A 34 -23.03 24.00 -25.33
C ASP A 34 -24.49 24.30 -25.04
N ASP A 35 -24.81 25.05 -23.99
CA ASP A 35 -26.09 25.72 -23.85
C ASP A 35 -25.90 27.19 -23.55
N ALA A 36 -26.24 27.99 -24.51
CA ALA A 36 -26.25 29.45 -24.40
C ALA A 36 -27.47 29.93 -23.62
N ALA A 37 -27.21 30.79 -22.64
CA ALA A 37 -28.07 31.82 -22.06
C ALA A 37 -29.45 31.45 -21.51
N GLY A 38 -29.63 31.69 -20.20
CA GLY A 38 -30.96 31.91 -19.62
C GLY A 38 -31.05 31.79 -18.10
N ASP A 39 -31.10 32.92 -17.49
CA ASP A 39 -31.83 33.32 -16.27
C ASP A 39 -31.24 33.04 -14.89
N ALA A 40 -31.08 34.16 -14.17
CA ALA A 40 -30.60 34.31 -12.81
C ALA A 40 -31.66 33.89 -11.77
N GLY A 41 -31.39 32.81 -11.05
CA GLY A 41 -32.12 32.48 -9.84
C GLY A 41 -31.12 32.19 -8.71
N GLN A 42 -31.13 32.99 -7.65
CA GLN A 42 -30.29 32.80 -6.46
C GLN A 42 -30.55 31.43 -5.81
N SER A 43 -29.56 30.56 -5.81
CA SER A 43 -29.47 29.44 -4.89
C SER A 43 -28.07 29.40 -4.30
N SER A 44 -28.00 29.16 -2.98
CA SER A 44 -26.80 29.03 -2.13
C SER A 44 -25.60 28.43 -2.85
N ALA A 45 -24.46 29.11 -2.73
CA ALA A 45 -23.20 28.83 -3.42
C ALA A 45 -22.70 27.39 -3.25
N LEU A 46 -23.18 26.51 -4.11
CA LEU A 46 -22.45 25.38 -4.62
C LEU A 46 -21.56 25.95 -5.73
N GLU A 47 -20.26 25.97 -5.50
CA GLU A 47 -19.32 26.39 -6.54
C GLU A 47 -19.55 25.49 -7.76
N GLN A 48 -19.96 26.09 -8.86
CA GLN A 48 -20.28 25.33 -10.10
C GLN A 48 -19.00 25.15 -10.93
N ASN A 49 -18.93 24.03 -11.63
CA ASN A 49 -17.91 23.83 -12.66
C ASN A 49 -17.98 24.98 -13.66
N GLN A 50 -16.83 25.55 -13.98
CA GLN A 50 -16.75 26.67 -14.89
C GLN A 50 -15.92 26.30 -16.11
N LYS A 51 -16.45 26.56 -17.29
CA LYS A 51 -15.72 26.55 -18.55
C LYS A 51 -15.69 27.96 -19.09
N ALA A 52 -14.49 28.48 -19.32
CA ALA A 52 -14.30 29.80 -19.92
C ALA A 52 -13.36 29.69 -21.12
N ALA A 53 -13.66 30.41 -22.18
CA ALA A 53 -12.81 30.53 -23.36
C ALA A 53 -12.45 31.98 -23.60
N THR A 54 -11.22 32.24 -24.08
CA THR A 54 -10.83 33.56 -24.56
C THR A 54 -11.36 33.79 -25.99
N ASP A 55 -11.37 35.04 -26.44
CA ASP A 55 -11.55 35.31 -27.88
C ASP A 55 -10.44 34.68 -28.68
N LEU A 56 -10.71 34.40 -29.96
CA LEU A 56 -9.71 33.93 -30.93
C LEU A 56 -8.60 34.96 -31.11
N ASP A 57 -7.36 34.49 -31.03
CA ASP A 57 -6.19 35.31 -31.32
C ASP A 57 -5.93 35.43 -32.85
N GLU A 58 -4.84 36.10 -33.24
CA GLU A 58 -4.44 36.26 -34.65
C GLU A 58 -4.13 34.96 -35.38
N ASN A 59 -3.87 33.87 -34.64
CA ASN A 59 -3.61 32.54 -35.15
C ASN A 59 -4.91 31.68 -35.19
N LEU A 60 -6.05 32.26 -34.86
CA LEU A 60 -7.32 31.55 -34.68
C LEU A 60 -7.29 30.52 -33.55
N GLU A 61 -6.46 30.77 -32.51
CA GLU A 61 -6.37 29.95 -31.30
C GLU A 61 -7.19 30.61 -30.17
N THR A 62 -7.84 29.78 -29.35
CA THR A 62 -8.46 30.20 -28.10
C THR A 62 -7.92 29.39 -26.93
N ARG A 63 -7.88 30.00 -25.76
CA ARG A 63 -7.55 29.27 -24.51
C ARG A 63 -8.85 28.93 -23.79
N VAL A 64 -9.02 27.64 -23.55
CA VAL A 64 -10.10 27.14 -22.69
C VAL A 64 -9.55 26.90 -21.28
N THR A 65 -10.26 27.46 -20.30
CA THR A 65 -9.99 27.23 -18.88
C THR A 65 -11.15 26.43 -18.29
N LEU A 66 -10.85 25.30 -17.71
CA LEU A 66 -11.79 24.48 -16.97
C LEU A 66 -11.46 24.62 -15.48
N SER A 67 -12.44 25.02 -14.70
CA SER A 67 -12.31 25.15 -13.25
C SER A 67 -13.31 24.22 -12.59
N PHE A 68 -12.81 23.30 -11.77
CA PHE A 68 -13.62 22.35 -11.04
C PHE A 68 -13.46 22.64 -9.55
N PRO A 69 -14.49 23.16 -8.87
CA PRO A 69 -14.56 23.05 -7.42
C PRO A 69 -14.80 21.57 -7.14
N GLY A 70 -13.73 20.87 -6.78
CA GLY A 70 -13.79 19.44 -6.63
C GLY A 70 -14.70 19.03 -5.48
N LYS A 71 -15.86 18.45 -5.77
CA LYS A 71 -16.52 17.52 -4.87
C LYS A 71 -16.61 16.18 -5.57
N ARG A 72 -16.01 15.17 -4.95
CA ARG A 72 -15.86 13.84 -5.49
C ARG A 72 -16.83 12.88 -4.79
N GLU A 73 -17.43 11.91 -5.51
CA GLU A 73 -17.69 10.60 -4.92
C GLU A 73 -16.40 9.80 -5.03
N ALA A 74 -15.68 9.71 -3.94
CA ALA A 74 -14.59 8.78 -3.84
C ALA A 74 -15.17 7.36 -3.86
N GLU A 75 -14.52 6.45 -4.58
CA GLU A 75 -14.83 5.04 -4.41
C GLU A 75 -14.60 4.65 -2.95
N PRO A 76 -15.45 3.79 -2.38
CA PRO A 76 -15.28 3.34 -1.01
C PRO A 76 -13.92 2.67 -0.83
N SER A 77 -13.31 2.89 0.32
CA SER A 77 -11.98 2.36 0.64
C SER A 77 -11.98 1.66 1.99
N ASP A 78 -11.29 0.52 2.05
CA ASP A 78 -11.05 -0.21 3.28
C ASP A 78 -9.59 -0.05 3.71
N VAL A 79 -9.36 0.25 4.97
CA VAL A 79 -8.03 0.38 5.57
C VAL A 79 -7.92 -0.56 6.76
N VAL A 80 -6.92 -1.43 6.79
CA VAL A 80 -6.67 -2.29 7.94
C VAL A 80 -5.30 -1.99 8.53
N PHE A 81 -5.29 -1.55 9.79
CA PHE A 81 -4.07 -1.42 10.57
C PHE A 81 -3.66 -2.78 11.13
N VAL A 82 -2.43 -3.19 10.85
CA VAL A 82 -1.79 -4.39 11.38
C VAL A 82 -0.65 -3.95 12.28
N LEU A 83 -0.90 -3.95 13.60
CA LEU A 83 -0.01 -3.35 14.57
C LEU A 83 0.71 -4.42 15.40
N ASP A 84 2.03 -4.31 15.42
CA ASP A 84 2.89 -5.16 16.26
C ASP A 84 2.72 -4.80 17.74
N LYS A 85 2.29 -5.77 18.53
CA LYS A 85 2.15 -5.68 19.99
C LYS A 85 3.00 -6.71 20.71
N SER A 86 4.09 -7.15 20.08
CA SER A 86 5.13 -7.95 20.74
C SER A 86 5.84 -7.18 21.86
N GLY A 87 6.62 -7.89 22.68
CA GLY A 87 7.32 -7.27 23.82
C GLY A 87 8.26 -6.13 23.40
N ALA A 88 8.95 -6.28 22.27
CA ALA A 88 9.84 -5.26 21.70
C ALA A 88 9.06 -4.05 21.15
N SER A 89 7.92 -4.27 20.55
CA SER A 89 7.08 -3.22 19.96
C SER A 89 6.54 -2.22 21.00
N ALA A 90 6.46 -2.60 22.27
CA ALA A 90 6.03 -1.70 23.35
C ALA A 90 6.91 -0.45 23.48
N GLN A 91 8.14 -0.50 22.98
CA GLN A 91 9.09 0.62 22.98
C GLN A 91 8.96 1.51 21.72
N MET A 92 8.19 1.11 20.75
CA MET A 92 8.19 1.69 19.42
C MET A 92 7.18 2.81 19.20
N ASP A 93 6.37 3.14 20.20
CA ASP A 93 5.29 4.14 20.09
C ASP A 93 4.34 3.92 18.89
N ILE A 94 4.12 2.65 18.54
CA ILE A 94 3.27 2.23 17.40
C ILE A 94 1.86 2.81 17.51
N TYR A 95 1.33 2.85 18.74
CA TYR A 95 0.00 3.39 18.99
C TYR A 95 -0.12 4.87 18.58
N ASN A 96 0.83 5.71 18.99
CA ASN A 96 0.76 7.14 18.68
C ASN A 96 0.92 7.42 17.17
N GLN A 97 1.72 6.61 16.49
CA GLN A 97 1.86 6.70 15.04
C GLN A 97 0.56 6.31 14.33
N ALA A 98 0.00 5.15 14.68
CA ALA A 98 -1.27 4.69 14.13
C ALA A 98 -2.41 5.67 14.42
N LYS A 99 -2.48 6.20 15.64
CA LYS A 99 -3.44 7.24 16.04
C LYS A 99 -3.31 8.50 15.19
N GLY A 100 -2.08 8.99 14.99
CA GLY A 100 -1.83 10.18 14.18
C GLY A 100 -2.30 9.99 12.75
N PHE A 101 -2.16 8.78 12.20
CA PHE A 101 -2.64 8.45 10.86
C PHE A 101 -4.16 8.30 10.80
N LEU A 102 -4.75 7.57 11.76
CA LEU A 102 -6.21 7.46 11.89
C LEU A 102 -6.89 8.84 11.96
N SER A 103 -6.31 9.77 12.76
CA SER A 103 -6.84 11.13 12.90
C SER A 103 -6.89 11.86 11.55
N GLN A 104 -5.86 11.69 10.70
CA GLN A 104 -5.85 12.36 9.40
C GLN A 104 -6.82 11.72 8.41
N ILE A 105 -6.90 10.38 8.37
CA ILE A 105 -7.89 9.70 7.52
C ILE A 105 -9.30 10.11 7.92
N SER A 106 -9.60 10.11 9.23
CA SER A 106 -10.92 10.50 9.73
C SER A 106 -11.26 11.95 9.42
N GLN A 107 -10.30 12.87 9.59
CA GLN A 107 -10.52 14.29 9.26
C GLN A 107 -10.76 14.44 7.75
N LYS A 108 -9.94 13.78 6.92
CA LYS A 108 -10.10 13.81 5.46
C LYS A 108 -11.43 13.21 5.03
N ALA A 109 -11.83 12.07 5.60
CA ALA A 109 -13.11 11.46 5.32
C ALA A 109 -14.28 12.38 5.66
N LYS A 110 -14.20 13.08 6.80
CA LYS A 110 -15.21 14.03 7.24
C LYS A 110 -15.29 15.26 6.35
N ASP A 111 -14.14 15.86 6.00
CA ASP A 111 -14.05 17.09 5.23
C ASP A 111 -14.49 16.86 3.77
N ASP A 112 -14.13 15.71 3.21
CA ASP A 112 -14.37 15.36 1.81
C ASP A 112 -15.59 14.43 1.62
N GLY A 113 -16.23 13.93 2.70
CA GLY A 113 -17.39 13.04 2.65
C GLY A 113 -17.04 11.68 2.04
N LEU A 114 -15.82 11.15 2.32
CA LEU A 114 -15.33 9.89 1.80
C LEU A 114 -15.92 8.71 2.57
N ASP A 115 -16.28 7.64 1.86
CA ASP A 115 -16.68 6.36 2.46
C ASP A 115 -15.42 5.53 2.74
N ILE A 116 -14.87 5.68 3.95
CA ILE A 116 -13.68 4.96 4.41
C ILE A 116 -14.03 4.12 5.64
N LYS A 117 -13.81 2.82 5.53
CA LYS A 117 -13.91 1.90 6.68
C LYS A 117 -12.53 1.54 7.18
N VAL A 118 -12.40 1.43 8.49
CA VAL A 118 -11.14 1.06 9.14
C VAL A 118 -11.32 -0.18 10.01
N GLY A 119 -10.44 -1.16 9.83
CA GLY A 119 -10.28 -2.33 10.69
C GLY A 119 -8.97 -2.27 11.49
N VAL A 120 -8.91 -2.95 12.62
CA VAL A 120 -7.71 -3.03 13.47
C VAL A 120 -7.40 -4.47 13.83
N VAL A 121 -6.18 -4.88 13.50
CA VAL A 121 -5.56 -6.14 13.90
C VAL A 121 -4.35 -5.83 14.76
N LEU A 122 -4.30 -6.42 15.94
CA LEU A 122 -3.10 -6.44 16.77
C LEU A 122 -2.47 -7.82 16.70
N PHE A 123 -1.19 -7.91 16.41
CA PHE A 123 -0.54 -9.20 16.45
C PHE A 123 0.50 -9.31 17.59
N ASN A 124 0.50 -10.48 18.17
CA ASN A 124 1.49 -10.99 19.09
C ASN A 124 1.81 -12.44 18.65
N LYS A 125 1.57 -13.46 19.48
CA LYS A 125 1.61 -14.86 19.02
C LYS A 125 0.45 -15.23 18.06
N LYS A 126 -0.62 -14.42 18.01
CA LYS A 126 -1.83 -14.60 17.20
C LYS A 126 -2.19 -13.33 16.47
N GLY A 127 -3.02 -13.46 15.43
CA GLY A 127 -3.71 -12.33 14.83
C GLY A 127 -5.00 -12.04 15.63
N ASN A 128 -5.07 -10.87 16.26
CA ASN A 128 -6.20 -10.48 17.10
C ASN A 128 -6.97 -9.37 16.40
N ILE A 129 -8.11 -9.70 15.81
CA ILE A 129 -9.03 -8.71 15.24
C ILE A 129 -9.67 -7.96 16.42
N GLN A 130 -9.30 -6.70 16.60
CA GLN A 130 -9.83 -5.83 17.64
C GLN A 130 -11.02 -5.01 17.13
N GLN A 131 -11.04 -4.69 15.83
CA GLN A 131 -12.11 -3.96 15.18
C GLN A 131 -12.30 -4.48 13.75
N GLN A 132 -13.54 -4.83 13.41
CA GLN A 132 -13.96 -5.09 12.04
C GLN A 132 -14.04 -3.78 11.25
N LEU A 133 -14.16 -3.85 9.93
CA LEU A 133 -14.34 -2.65 9.11
C LEU A 133 -15.49 -1.80 9.61
N THR A 134 -15.19 -0.59 10.01
CA THR A 134 -16.13 0.36 10.64
C THR A 134 -15.89 1.73 10.03
N ASP A 135 -16.94 2.47 9.74
CA ASP A 135 -16.83 3.83 9.20
C ASP A 135 -15.93 4.70 10.08
N VAL A 136 -14.94 5.33 9.46
CA VAL A 136 -13.85 6.01 10.17
C VAL A 136 -14.28 7.29 10.88
N VAL A 137 -15.39 7.90 10.47
CA VAL A 137 -15.91 9.13 11.09
C VAL A 137 -16.77 8.81 12.29
N THR A 138 -17.76 7.93 12.10
CA THR A 138 -18.72 7.60 13.16
C THR A 138 -18.17 6.60 14.18
N GLY A 139 -17.24 5.72 13.77
CA GLY A 139 -16.59 4.72 14.62
C GLY A 139 -15.21 5.13 15.14
N TYR A 140 -14.81 6.39 15.03
CA TYR A 140 -13.46 6.86 15.36
C TYR A 140 -12.98 6.44 16.75
N ASP A 141 -13.81 6.64 17.78
CA ASP A 141 -13.45 6.35 19.17
C ASP A 141 -13.30 4.83 19.43
N ASP A 142 -14.13 4.01 18.81
CA ASP A 142 -14.05 2.54 18.91
C ASP A 142 -12.78 2.02 18.22
N ILE A 143 -12.45 2.54 17.03
CA ILE A 143 -11.22 2.22 16.30
C ILE A 143 -10.00 2.61 17.13
N LEU A 144 -10.01 3.80 17.72
CA LEU A 144 -8.93 4.29 18.56
C LEU A 144 -8.75 3.43 19.82
N ALA A 145 -9.85 3.03 20.46
CA ALA A 145 -9.84 2.12 21.60
C ALA A 145 -9.28 0.74 21.21
N ALA A 146 -9.65 0.22 20.04
CA ALA A 146 -9.13 -1.04 19.51
C ALA A 146 -7.62 -1.00 19.30
N MET A 147 -7.07 0.09 18.72
CA MET A 147 -5.64 0.27 18.57
C MET A 147 -4.87 0.28 19.89
N ASN A 148 -5.51 0.78 20.95
CA ASN A 148 -4.91 0.88 22.29
C ASN A 148 -5.04 -0.42 23.11
N SER A 149 -5.75 -1.42 22.60
CA SER A 149 -5.92 -2.70 23.29
C SER A 149 -4.58 -3.37 23.57
N SER A 150 -4.49 -4.08 24.69
CA SER A 150 -3.26 -4.74 25.13
C SER A 150 -3.29 -6.23 24.81
N VAL A 151 -2.38 -6.65 23.97
CA VAL A 151 -2.01 -8.05 23.75
C VAL A 151 -0.52 -8.19 24.01
N ARG A 152 -0.06 -9.32 24.51
CA ARG A 152 1.34 -9.49 24.90
C ARG A 152 1.86 -10.87 24.56
N SER A 153 3.18 -10.99 24.51
CA SER A 153 3.92 -12.24 24.35
C SER A 153 3.86 -12.84 22.94
N GLY A 154 5.01 -13.18 22.44
CA GLY A 154 5.24 -13.78 21.14
C GLY A 154 5.16 -12.77 19.99
N THR A 155 5.67 -13.17 18.82
CA THR A 155 5.61 -12.38 17.59
C THR A 155 5.32 -13.29 16.41
N ASN A 156 4.16 -13.08 15.77
CA ASN A 156 3.67 -13.81 14.62
C ASN A 156 3.06 -12.83 13.61
N MET A 157 3.90 -12.30 12.74
CA MET A 157 3.48 -11.33 11.73
C MET A 157 2.57 -11.98 10.68
N ASP A 158 2.82 -13.25 10.35
CA ASP A 158 1.95 -14.03 9.46
C ASP A 158 0.50 -14.06 9.97
N ALA A 159 0.31 -14.29 11.28
CA ALA A 159 -1.02 -14.27 11.90
C ALA A 159 -1.70 -12.89 11.78
N GLY A 160 -0.92 -11.81 11.93
CA GLY A 160 -1.41 -10.44 11.75
C GLY A 160 -1.92 -10.19 10.34
N LEU A 161 -1.14 -10.59 9.34
CA LEU A 161 -1.50 -10.43 7.92
C LEU A 161 -2.68 -11.33 7.52
N LEU A 162 -2.72 -12.58 7.96
CA LEU A 162 -3.85 -13.49 7.71
C LEU A 162 -5.17 -12.94 8.29
N ALA A 163 -5.12 -12.41 9.51
CA ALA A 163 -6.28 -11.78 10.13
C ALA A 163 -6.75 -10.54 9.34
N ALA A 164 -5.82 -9.68 8.91
CA ALA A 164 -6.15 -8.53 8.07
C ALA A 164 -6.75 -8.96 6.72
N LYS A 165 -6.14 -9.96 6.09
CA LYS A 165 -6.65 -10.55 4.84
C LYS A 165 -8.08 -11.04 5.00
N SER A 166 -8.39 -11.73 6.10
CA SER A 166 -9.74 -12.24 6.37
C SER A 166 -10.79 -11.15 6.49
N ILE A 167 -10.43 -9.98 7.03
CA ILE A 167 -11.30 -8.80 7.11
C ILE A 167 -11.55 -8.23 5.70
N LEU A 168 -10.49 -8.03 4.94
CA LEU A 168 -10.56 -7.42 3.62
C LEU A 168 -11.23 -8.32 2.57
N ASP A 169 -10.98 -9.64 2.63
CA ASP A 169 -11.63 -10.60 1.75
C ASP A 169 -13.16 -10.66 1.96
N ALA A 170 -13.61 -10.38 3.18
CA ALA A 170 -15.03 -10.40 3.52
C ALA A 170 -15.83 -9.23 2.94
N ASP A 171 -15.19 -8.07 2.69
CA ASP A 171 -15.86 -6.95 2.01
C ASP A 171 -15.67 -7.08 0.50
N THR A 172 -16.71 -7.53 -0.18
CA THR A 172 -16.73 -7.69 -1.65
C THR A 172 -17.24 -6.45 -2.37
N ALA A 173 -17.68 -5.42 -1.65
CA ALA A 173 -18.20 -4.20 -2.23
C ALA A 173 -17.07 -3.22 -2.62
N VAL A 174 -15.93 -3.31 -1.94
CA VAL A 174 -14.76 -2.48 -2.21
C VAL A 174 -13.82 -3.20 -3.16
N LYS A 175 -13.34 -2.49 -4.18
CA LYS A 175 -12.35 -3.01 -5.15
C LYS A 175 -11.02 -3.31 -4.47
N ALA A 176 -10.28 -4.27 -5.01
CA ALA A 176 -9.01 -4.71 -4.43
C ALA A 176 -7.97 -3.56 -4.32
N GLU A 177 -7.89 -2.70 -5.34
CA GLU A 177 -6.99 -1.54 -5.37
C GLU A 177 -7.31 -0.47 -4.32
N ASN A 178 -8.52 -0.49 -3.77
CA ASN A 178 -8.99 0.41 -2.71
C ASN A 178 -8.95 -0.25 -1.31
N LYS A 179 -8.30 -1.40 -1.20
CA LYS A 179 -8.06 -2.10 0.05
C LYS A 179 -6.62 -1.88 0.50
N HIS A 180 -6.44 -1.15 1.58
CA HIS A 180 -5.15 -0.70 2.07
C HIS A 180 -4.77 -1.43 3.36
N VAL A 181 -3.56 -1.94 3.42
CA VAL A 181 -2.98 -2.54 4.63
C VAL A 181 -1.86 -1.65 5.13
N ILE A 182 -1.87 -1.36 6.42
CA ILE A 182 -0.85 -0.56 7.09
C ILE A 182 -0.19 -1.42 8.16
N LEU A 183 0.92 -2.04 7.81
CA LEU A 183 1.71 -2.86 8.71
C LEU A 183 2.76 -1.99 9.43
N ILE A 184 2.73 -1.98 10.75
CA ILE A 184 3.73 -1.28 11.58
C ILE A 184 4.44 -2.29 12.47
N SER A 185 5.75 -2.52 12.25
CA SER A 185 6.54 -3.52 12.97
C SER A 185 8.03 -3.18 12.99
N ASP A 186 8.80 -3.83 13.87
CA ASP A 186 10.27 -3.87 13.82
C ASP A 186 10.81 -4.97 12.90
N GLY A 187 9.93 -5.75 12.27
CA GLY A 187 10.27 -6.84 11.38
C GLY A 187 10.66 -8.15 12.10
N ALA A 188 10.58 -8.17 13.42
CA ALA A 188 10.80 -9.39 14.18
C ALA A 188 9.61 -10.34 14.03
N THR A 189 9.87 -11.62 13.74
CA THR A 189 8.87 -12.68 13.79
C THR A 189 9.53 -14.04 13.95
N TYR A 190 8.97 -14.93 14.75
CA TYR A 190 9.51 -16.27 15.01
C TYR A 190 8.46 -17.35 15.18
N LEU A 191 7.19 -16.95 15.15
CA LEU A 191 6.03 -17.83 15.09
C LEU A 191 5.39 -17.71 13.72
N TYR A 192 4.64 -18.73 13.31
CA TYR A 192 3.99 -18.82 12.02
C TYR A 192 2.62 -19.51 12.16
N CYS A 193 1.85 -19.48 11.12
CA CYS A 193 0.54 -20.12 11.03
C CYS A 193 0.60 -21.35 10.11
N LYS A 194 -0.41 -22.20 10.23
CA LYS A 194 -0.65 -23.31 9.30
C LYS A 194 -2.08 -23.23 8.77
N ASN A 195 -2.25 -23.56 7.49
CA ASN A 195 -3.55 -23.65 6.84
C ASN A 195 -4.41 -22.36 6.94
N GLY A 196 -3.78 -21.19 7.04
CA GLY A 196 -4.46 -19.91 7.16
C GLY A 196 -5.10 -19.62 8.52
N ASP A 197 -4.84 -20.45 9.54
CA ASP A 197 -5.38 -20.26 10.88
C ASP A 197 -4.51 -19.28 11.68
N TYR A 198 -4.95 -18.03 11.76
CA TYR A 198 -4.27 -16.98 12.51
C TYR A 198 -4.49 -17.04 14.03
N ALA A 199 -5.29 -17.98 14.53
CA ALA A 199 -5.54 -18.15 15.94
C ALA A 199 -4.61 -19.17 16.60
N THR A 200 -4.01 -20.08 15.84
CA THR A 200 -3.13 -21.13 16.34
C THR A 200 -1.69 -20.90 15.89
N PRO A 201 -0.82 -20.39 16.77
CA PRO A 201 0.59 -20.19 16.46
C PRO A 201 1.37 -21.49 16.50
N TYR A 202 2.30 -21.65 15.57
CA TYR A 202 3.25 -22.75 15.48
C TYR A 202 4.69 -22.27 15.63
N THR A 203 5.55 -23.19 16.08
CA THR A 203 6.99 -23.00 16.16
C THR A 203 7.71 -24.33 16.08
N ARG A 204 9.03 -24.31 16.20
CA ARG A 204 9.91 -25.49 16.33
C ARG A 204 11.10 -25.15 17.19
N SER A 205 11.71 -26.17 17.76
CA SER A 205 12.90 -26.03 18.62
C SER A 205 14.02 -26.91 18.14
N PHE A 206 15.26 -26.51 18.38
CA PHE A 206 16.41 -27.33 18.14
C PHE A 206 16.72 -28.23 19.34
N GLY A 207 17.24 -29.41 19.05
CA GLY A 207 17.86 -30.28 20.04
C GLY A 207 19.07 -29.60 20.64
N LYS A 208 19.31 -29.88 21.92
CA LYS A 208 20.28 -29.22 22.68
C LYS A 208 21.71 -29.65 22.45
N VAL A 209 22.59 -28.68 22.52
CA VAL A 209 24.05 -28.88 22.47
C VAL A 209 24.69 -28.99 23.86
N GLU A 210 24.19 -28.31 24.86
CA GLU A 210 24.78 -28.32 26.22
C GLU A 210 23.76 -28.33 27.34
N GLY A 211 23.99 -29.21 28.39
CA GLY A 211 23.30 -29.25 29.67
C GLY A 211 21.83 -29.82 29.62
N GLY A 212 21.30 -30.48 28.57
CA GLY A 212 20.00 -31.23 28.54
C GLY A 212 18.70 -30.40 28.40
N LYS A 213 18.69 -29.10 28.14
CA LYS A 213 17.45 -28.30 27.90
C LYS A 213 17.22 -28.12 26.41
N ASN A 214 16.04 -28.39 25.93
CA ASN A 214 15.62 -28.02 24.57
C ASN A 214 15.65 -26.52 24.46
N PHE A 215 16.18 -26.06 23.35
CA PHE A 215 16.34 -24.66 23.09
C PHE A 215 15.26 -24.24 22.12
N MET A 216 14.35 -23.41 22.55
CA MET A 216 13.46 -22.75 21.61
C MET A 216 14.26 -21.71 20.85
N GLY A 217 14.51 -21.96 19.56
CA GLY A 217 15.05 -20.94 18.70
C GLY A 217 14.16 -19.71 18.79
N GLY A 218 14.52 -18.76 19.61
CA GLY A 218 13.84 -17.50 19.75
C GLY A 218 14.59 -16.41 18.99
N ILE A 219 13.96 -15.30 18.83
CA ILE A 219 14.52 -14.18 18.10
C ILE A 219 15.79 -13.62 18.75
N TRP A 220 15.89 -13.72 20.06
CA TRP A 220 17.06 -13.33 20.85
C TRP A 220 18.22 -14.29 20.75
N GLU A 221 18.09 -15.33 19.94
CA GLU A 221 19.07 -16.39 19.87
C GLU A 221 19.70 -16.52 18.49
N TRP A 222 19.95 -15.40 17.86
CA TRP A 222 20.62 -15.30 16.58
C TRP A 222 21.95 -16.08 16.54
N GLN A 223 22.70 -16.11 17.65
CA GLN A 223 23.96 -16.85 17.74
C GLN A 223 23.73 -18.35 17.63
N SER A 224 22.69 -18.88 18.27
CA SER A 224 22.34 -20.28 18.18
C SER A 224 21.86 -20.64 16.79
N ARG A 225 21.16 -19.73 16.13
CA ARG A 225 20.74 -19.86 14.75
C ARG A 225 21.94 -19.92 13.81
N GLU A 226 22.93 -19.05 13.95
CA GLU A 226 24.20 -19.12 13.21
C GLU A 226 24.87 -20.48 13.35
N TYR A 227 24.85 -21.04 14.53
CA TYR A 227 25.41 -22.37 14.80
C TYR A 227 24.67 -23.47 14.04
N HIS A 228 23.33 -23.44 14.02
CA HIS A 228 22.51 -24.44 13.35
C HIS A 228 22.48 -24.32 11.83
N THR A 229 22.56 -23.09 11.32
CA THR A 229 22.41 -22.78 9.89
C THR A 229 23.74 -22.41 9.22
N ASN A 230 24.88 -22.61 9.89
CA ASN A 230 26.18 -22.29 9.35
C ASN A 230 26.60 -23.27 8.26
N ASN A 231 26.26 -22.99 7.02
CA ASN A 231 26.69 -23.70 5.82
C ASN A 231 28.03 -23.12 5.33
N ALA A 232 29.12 -23.35 6.06
CA ALA A 232 30.44 -22.83 5.69
C ALA A 232 30.94 -23.32 4.32
N TRP A 233 30.45 -24.46 3.84
CA TRP A 233 30.74 -25.02 2.52
C TRP A 233 29.86 -24.46 1.41
N LYS A 234 28.73 -23.81 1.74
CA LYS A 234 27.84 -23.14 0.80
C LYS A 234 28.13 -21.63 0.78
N LYS A 235 27.94 -21.00 -0.36
CA LYS A 235 28.15 -19.57 -0.56
C LYS A 235 26.91 -18.92 -1.15
N PHE A 236 26.71 -17.64 -0.81
CA PHE A 236 25.83 -16.78 -1.58
C PHE A 236 26.38 -16.53 -3.00
N SER A 237 25.58 -15.98 -3.86
CA SER A 237 25.97 -15.63 -5.24
C SER A 237 27.16 -14.68 -5.28
N ASP A 238 27.35 -13.82 -4.26
CA ASP A 238 28.48 -12.90 -4.11
C ASP A 238 29.74 -13.54 -3.50
N GLY A 239 29.72 -14.83 -3.22
CA GLY A 239 30.84 -15.59 -2.64
C GLY A 239 30.97 -15.49 -1.11
N SER A 240 30.14 -14.74 -0.42
CA SER A 240 30.12 -14.69 1.05
C SER A 240 29.59 -15.99 1.67
N ASN A 241 29.86 -16.21 2.97
CA ASN A 241 29.40 -17.40 3.66
C ASN A 241 27.87 -17.44 3.77
N PHE A 242 27.28 -18.62 3.52
CA PHE A 242 25.83 -18.83 3.57
C PHE A 242 25.39 -19.04 5.04
N ILE A 243 25.33 -17.93 5.78
CA ILE A 243 24.92 -17.89 7.18
C ILE A 243 23.88 -16.76 7.38
N PHE A 244 23.09 -16.88 8.44
CA PHE A 244 21.98 -15.95 8.68
C PHE A 244 22.41 -14.48 8.81
N SER A 245 23.48 -14.21 9.54
CA SER A 245 23.99 -12.83 9.69
C SER A 245 24.43 -12.20 8.34
N GLN A 246 24.81 -13.01 7.36
CA GLN A 246 25.08 -12.52 6.02
C GLN A 246 23.77 -12.37 5.20
N ALA A 247 22.79 -13.24 5.41
CA ALA A 247 21.47 -13.10 4.79
C ALA A 247 20.80 -11.78 5.18
N MET A 248 20.89 -11.40 6.45
CA MET A 248 20.30 -10.16 6.99
C MET A 248 21.07 -8.88 6.60
N LYS A 249 21.96 -8.93 5.60
CA LYS A 249 22.65 -7.73 5.09
C LYS A 249 21.98 -7.12 3.87
N SER A 250 21.17 -7.87 3.15
CA SER A 250 20.37 -7.31 2.05
C SER A 250 19.14 -8.18 1.75
N PRO A 251 18.08 -7.59 1.17
CA PRO A 251 16.90 -8.33 0.73
C PRO A 251 17.21 -9.46 -0.26
N GLU A 252 18.17 -9.26 -1.17
CA GLU A 252 18.57 -10.27 -2.16
C GLU A 252 19.20 -11.49 -1.48
N LYS A 253 20.13 -11.29 -0.56
CA LYS A 253 20.74 -12.38 0.22
C LYS A 253 19.72 -13.10 1.08
N LEU A 254 18.82 -12.35 1.71
CA LEU A 254 17.73 -12.97 2.46
C LEU A 254 16.86 -13.83 1.56
N GLY A 255 16.56 -13.36 0.35
CA GLY A 255 15.83 -14.13 -0.66
C GLY A 255 16.51 -15.45 -1.03
N GLU A 256 17.83 -15.44 -1.34
CA GLU A 256 18.59 -16.64 -1.60
C GLU A 256 18.57 -17.62 -0.40
N TYR A 257 18.70 -17.08 0.80
CA TYR A 257 18.71 -17.85 2.04
C TYR A 257 17.35 -18.52 2.30
N LEU A 258 16.27 -17.77 2.23
CA LEU A 258 14.91 -18.28 2.45
C LEU A 258 14.51 -19.30 1.39
N ALA A 259 14.85 -19.06 0.11
CA ALA A 259 14.58 -20.00 -0.97
C ALA A 259 15.23 -21.37 -0.72
N TYR A 260 16.49 -21.37 -0.27
CA TYR A 260 17.18 -22.63 0.06
C TYR A 260 16.53 -23.39 1.21
N TYR A 261 16.27 -22.71 2.35
CA TYR A 261 15.70 -23.38 3.51
C TYR A 261 14.24 -23.80 3.30
N ARG A 262 13.50 -23.05 2.50
CA ARG A 262 12.16 -23.42 2.06
C ARG A 262 12.17 -24.68 1.19
N ASP A 263 13.11 -24.79 0.25
CA ASP A 263 13.30 -26.00 -0.55
C ASP A 263 13.65 -27.20 0.33
N GLN A 264 14.55 -27.04 1.29
CA GLN A 264 14.86 -28.10 2.26
C GLN A 264 13.62 -28.54 3.06
N TYR A 265 12.77 -27.59 3.45
CA TYR A 265 11.56 -27.89 4.20
C TYR A 265 10.52 -28.67 3.37
N GLN A 266 10.37 -28.29 2.12
CA GLN A 266 9.33 -28.83 1.24
C GLN A 266 9.75 -30.11 0.48
N ASN A 267 11.00 -30.17 0.02
CA ASN A 267 11.44 -31.11 -0.99
C ASN A 267 12.57 -32.05 -0.54
N SER A 268 13.10 -31.91 0.68
CA SER A 268 14.14 -32.85 1.15
C SER A 268 13.55 -34.21 1.56
N ASP A 269 14.36 -35.25 1.53
CA ASP A 269 14.02 -36.58 2.06
C ASP A 269 13.74 -36.58 3.57
N LYS A 270 14.07 -35.49 4.22
CA LYS A 270 13.86 -35.28 5.65
C LYS A 270 12.56 -34.52 5.85
N ASN A 271 11.50 -35.16 6.28
CA ASN A 271 10.24 -34.50 6.61
C ASN A 271 10.40 -33.49 7.75
N TRP A 272 10.90 -32.30 7.44
CA TRP A 272 11.14 -31.25 8.45
C TRP A 272 9.86 -30.74 9.09
N ALA A 273 8.70 -30.83 8.44
CA ALA A 273 7.41 -30.41 8.98
C ALA A 273 6.97 -31.21 10.22
N GLN A 274 7.51 -32.42 10.43
CA GLN A 274 7.22 -33.23 11.60
C GLN A 274 7.68 -32.61 12.93
N TYR A 275 8.57 -31.63 12.86
CA TYR A 275 9.12 -30.92 14.05
C TYR A 275 8.32 -29.69 14.43
N ASP A 276 7.31 -29.31 13.66
CA ASP A 276 6.43 -28.19 14.00
C ASP A 276 5.49 -28.62 15.11
N TYR A 277 5.32 -27.74 16.10
CA TYR A 277 4.36 -27.92 17.17
C TYR A 277 3.61 -26.62 17.50
N GLU A 278 2.44 -26.74 18.10
CA GLU A 278 1.65 -25.60 18.55
C GLU A 278 2.37 -24.87 19.71
N TYR A 279 2.48 -23.55 19.58
CA TYR A 279 3.11 -22.72 20.61
C TYR A 279 2.11 -22.41 21.72
N THR A 280 2.18 -23.18 22.82
CA THR A 280 1.41 -22.95 24.05
C THR A 280 2.34 -22.37 25.13
N ALA A 281 1.76 -21.88 26.25
CA ALA A 281 2.55 -21.41 27.40
C ALA A 281 3.40 -22.53 27.98
N GLU A 282 2.84 -23.74 28.09
CA GLU A 282 3.54 -24.92 28.59
C GLU A 282 4.68 -25.35 27.66
N ALA A 283 4.46 -25.32 26.35
CA ALA A 283 5.48 -25.63 25.38
C ALA A 283 6.61 -24.58 25.35
N ALA A 284 6.28 -23.33 25.63
CA ALA A 284 7.27 -22.26 25.74
C ALA A 284 8.26 -22.50 26.92
N ASP A 285 7.74 -23.01 28.04
CA ASP A 285 8.55 -23.26 29.25
C ASP A 285 9.29 -24.60 29.18
N ALA A 286 8.65 -25.65 28.67
CA ALA A 286 9.17 -27.02 28.68
C ALA A 286 9.98 -27.37 27.42
N GLY A 287 9.83 -26.62 26.34
CA GLY A 287 10.31 -26.99 25.01
C GLY A 287 9.49 -28.12 24.38
N THR A 288 9.96 -28.67 23.29
CA THR A 288 9.33 -29.81 22.62
C THR A 288 9.99 -31.13 22.98
N THR A 289 9.21 -32.22 22.96
CA THR A 289 9.73 -33.59 23.06
C THR A 289 10.32 -34.09 21.73
N ASN A 290 10.06 -33.40 20.63
CA ASN A 290 10.56 -33.73 19.30
C ASN A 290 11.37 -32.56 18.70
N PRO A 291 12.59 -32.28 19.22
CA PRO A 291 13.43 -31.20 18.72
C PRO A 291 14.04 -31.54 17.36
N ILE A 292 14.28 -30.51 16.55
CA ILE A 292 15.06 -30.64 15.31
C ILE A 292 16.47 -31.10 15.66
N PRO A 293 17.01 -32.17 15.02
CA PRO A 293 18.41 -32.51 15.19
C PRO A 293 19.32 -31.41 14.65
N ILE A 294 20.54 -31.34 15.19
CA ILE A 294 21.55 -30.39 14.71
C ILE A 294 21.94 -30.77 13.28
N ASP A 295 21.47 -30.00 12.32
CA ASP A 295 21.72 -30.22 10.90
C ASP A 295 21.74 -28.85 10.18
N VAL A 296 22.80 -28.60 9.44
CA VAL A 296 22.99 -27.32 8.70
C VAL A 296 21.97 -27.12 7.58
N THR A 297 21.22 -28.15 7.21
CA THR A 297 20.13 -28.07 6.22
C THR A 297 18.76 -27.89 6.87
N ALA A 298 18.67 -27.98 8.20
CA ALA A 298 17.41 -27.89 8.92
C ALA A 298 16.90 -26.43 9.00
N PRO A 299 15.70 -26.13 8.46
CA PRO A 299 15.11 -24.81 8.65
C PRO A 299 14.76 -24.57 10.12
N CYS A 300 15.05 -23.40 10.64
CA CYS A 300 14.63 -23.01 11.99
C CYS A 300 13.24 -22.37 12.01
N ASN A 301 12.71 -22.07 13.19
CA ASN A 301 11.41 -21.42 13.33
C ASN A 301 11.36 -20.05 12.66
N ILE A 302 12.45 -19.27 12.72
CA ILE A 302 12.50 -17.94 12.09
C ILE A 302 12.46 -18.05 10.56
N ASP A 303 13.12 -19.05 9.98
CA ASP A 303 13.08 -19.30 8.54
C ASP A 303 11.63 -19.53 8.08
N VAL A 304 10.92 -20.43 8.79
CA VAL A 304 9.51 -20.73 8.51
C VAL A 304 8.64 -19.48 8.71
N ALA A 305 8.85 -18.74 9.78
CA ALA A 305 8.09 -17.53 10.06
C ALA A 305 8.29 -16.46 8.97
N PHE A 306 9.52 -16.29 8.48
CA PHE A 306 9.82 -15.33 7.43
C PHE A 306 9.13 -15.68 6.11
N TRP A 307 9.29 -16.92 5.61
CA TRP A 307 8.64 -17.26 4.34
C TRP A 307 7.12 -17.41 4.46
N SER A 308 6.57 -17.84 5.60
CA SER A 308 5.11 -17.87 5.80
C SER A 308 4.52 -16.46 5.77
N THR A 309 5.19 -15.52 6.43
CA THR A 309 4.82 -14.09 6.37
C THR A 309 4.91 -13.56 4.95
N ASP A 310 5.97 -13.90 4.21
CA ASP A 310 6.15 -13.50 2.81
C ASP A 310 5.04 -14.08 1.92
N ASP A 311 4.71 -15.36 2.07
CA ASP A 311 3.63 -16.00 1.31
C ASP A 311 2.29 -15.29 1.50
N THR A 312 1.95 -14.97 2.75
CA THR A 312 0.72 -14.24 3.07
C THR A 312 0.77 -12.84 2.49
N PHE A 313 1.87 -12.11 2.67
CA PHE A 313 2.06 -10.76 2.14
C PHE A 313 1.94 -10.74 0.60
N GLN A 314 2.67 -11.61 -0.10
CA GLN A 314 2.61 -11.69 -1.56
C GLN A 314 1.23 -12.14 -2.07
N SER A 315 0.50 -12.95 -1.30
CA SER A 315 -0.88 -13.31 -1.67
C SER A 315 -1.81 -12.11 -1.66
N MET A 316 -1.60 -11.15 -0.73
CA MET A 316 -2.36 -9.90 -0.66
C MET A 316 -1.95 -8.94 -1.78
N VAL A 317 -0.66 -8.81 -2.08
CA VAL A 317 -0.16 -8.06 -3.25
C VAL A 317 -0.76 -8.59 -4.55
N ASN A 318 -0.75 -9.92 -4.74
CA ASN A 318 -1.32 -10.57 -5.93
C ASN A 318 -2.84 -10.44 -6.02
N ALA A 319 -3.53 -10.27 -4.89
CA ALA A 319 -4.94 -9.96 -4.85
C ALA A 319 -5.24 -8.48 -5.23
N GLY A 320 -4.21 -7.65 -5.43
CA GLY A 320 -4.33 -6.25 -5.79
C GLY A 320 -4.43 -5.30 -4.60
N TYR A 321 -4.18 -5.79 -3.36
CA TYR A 321 -4.23 -4.95 -2.17
C TYR A 321 -3.04 -4.00 -2.11
N ASP A 322 -3.27 -2.79 -1.60
CA ASP A 322 -2.25 -1.79 -1.39
C ASP A 322 -1.54 -2.01 -0.05
N MET A 323 -0.32 -2.56 -0.12
CA MET A 323 0.47 -2.95 1.05
C MET A 323 1.44 -1.84 1.44
N ASN A 324 1.23 -1.23 2.61
CA ASN A 324 2.08 -0.18 3.16
C ASN A 324 2.78 -0.69 4.42
N VAL A 325 4.10 -0.68 4.42
CA VAL A 325 4.91 -1.25 5.50
C VAL A 325 5.73 -0.18 6.18
N TYR A 326 5.63 -0.17 7.48
CA TYR A 326 6.27 0.77 8.38
C TYR A 326 7.31 0.07 9.22
N TYR A 327 8.56 0.44 9.03
CA TYR A 327 9.63 0.01 9.90
C TYR A 327 9.82 1.00 11.05
N LYS A 328 9.80 0.47 12.25
CA LYS A 328 10.23 1.19 13.43
C LYS A 328 11.32 0.40 14.12
N ASN A 329 12.52 0.98 14.21
CA ASN A 329 13.66 0.33 14.85
C ASN A 329 13.36 0.01 16.30
N ALA A 330 13.54 -1.26 16.70
CA ALA A 330 13.59 -1.68 18.09
C ALA A 330 15.03 -1.69 18.57
N ALA A 331 15.26 -1.37 19.86
CA ALA A 331 16.61 -1.28 20.42
C ALA A 331 17.41 -2.61 20.35
N ASP A 332 16.69 -3.75 20.35
CA ASP A 332 17.28 -5.07 20.48
C ASP A 332 17.26 -5.89 19.18
N PHE A 333 16.61 -5.40 18.11
CA PHE A 333 16.47 -6.14 16.88
C PHE A 333 16.32 -5.23 15.66
N ASP A 334 17.03 -5.55 14.59
CA ASP A 334 16.92 -4.86 13.30
C ASP A 334 16.32 -5.80 12.24
N GLY A 335 15.00 -5.72 12.07
CA GLY A 335 14.24 -6.45 11.04
C GLY A 335 14.06 -5.69 9.74
N GLN A 336 14.74 -4.55 9.58
CA GLN A 336 14.59 -3.69 8.40
C GLN A 336 14.78 -4.46 7.08
N VAL A 337 15.80 -5.31 7.01
CA VAL A 337 16.09 -6.11 5.80
C VAL A 337 14.94 -7.08 5.49
N PHE A 338 14.32 -7.68 6.51
CA PHE A 338 13.16 -8.54 6.27
C PHE A 338 11.96 -7.75 5.75
N LEU A 339 11.66 -6.60 6.32
CA LEU A 339 10.56 -5.76 5.84
C LEU A 339 10.84 -5.21 4.42
N GLN A 340 12.10 -4.84 4.11
CA GLN A 340 12.51 -4.51 2.74
C GLN A 340 12.31 -5.68 1.77
N TYR A 341 12.62 -6.90 2.22
CA TYR A 341 12.38 -8.10 1.43
C TYR A 341 10.88 -8.31 1.15
N LEU A 342 10.01 -8.12 2.15
CA LEU A 342 8.55 -8.22 1.96
C LEU A 342 8.04 -7.23 0.90
N THR A 343 8.52 -5.99 0.94
CA THR A 343 8.03 -4.91 0.06
C THR A 343 8.54 -4.98 -1.38
N ARG A 344 9.49 -5.87 -1.71
CA ARG A 344 10.14 -5.93 -3.03
C ARG A 344 9.22 -6.02 -4.25
N ASN A 345 8.02 -6.60 -4.06
CA ASN A 345 7.02 -6.77 -5.12
C ASN A 345 5.72 -6.03 -4.82
N SER A 346 5.68 -5.19 -3.77
CA SER A 346 4.49 -4.41 -3.45
C SER A 346 4.35 -3.22 -4.40
N ASN A 347 3.13 -2.74 -4.58
CA ASN A 347 2.83 -1.58 -5.43
C ASN A 347 3.61 -0.33 -5.03
N ASN A 348 3.96 -0.19 -3.76
CA ASN A 348 4.74 0.92 -3.25
C ASN A 348 6.25 0.67 -3.26
N GLY A 349 6.71 -0.61 -3.37
CA GLY A 349 8.10 -1.03 -3.52
C GLY A 349 9.09 -0.47 -2.49
N GLN A 350 8.62 0.21 -1.45
CA GLN A 350 9.45 0.93 -0.49
C GLN A 350 9.06 0.57 0.94
N LEU A 351 10.10 0.38 1.75
CA LEU A 351 9.97 0.38 3.20
C LEU A 351 10.10 1.81 3.70
N ASP A 352 9.10 2.26 4.41
CA ASP A 352 9.09 3.61 4.91
C ASP A 352 9.60 3.69 6.35
N THR A 353 10.48 4.64 6.58
CA THR A 353 11.07 4.96 7.87
C THR A 353 10.63 6.31 8.42
N ASP A 354 9.99 7.15 7.57
CA ASP A 354 9.38 8.41 7.98
C ASP A 354 7.85 8.37 7.79
N PHE A 355 7.15 8.45 8.91
CA PHE A 355 5.69 8.34 8.93
C PHE A 355 4.99 9.56 8.32
N ALA A 356 5.61 10.71 8.27
CA ALA A 356 5.00 11.93 7.78
C ALA A 356 4.78 11.89 6.26
N ASP A 357 5.75 11.35 5.51
CA ASP A 357 5.70 11.34 4.03
C ASP A 357 4.68 10.34 3.47
N ILE A 358 4.55 9.17 4.10
CA ILE A 358 3.56 8.17 3.69
C ILE A 358 2.16 8.61 3.97
N LYS A 359 1.99 9.19 5.13
CA LYS A 359 0.73 9.68 5.60
C LYS A 359 0.06 10.63 4.60
N ALA A 360 0.83 11.56 4.03
CA ALA A 360 0.35 12.45 2.98
C ALA A 360 0.02 11.70 1.69
N LYS A 361 0.91 10.82 1.23
CA LYS A 361 0.72 10.03 -0.01
C LYS A 361 -0.47 9.08 0.07
N LEU A 362 -0.64 8.40 1.21
CA LEU A 362 -1.74 7.44 1.38
C LEU A 362 -3.09 8.13 1.55
N VAL A 363 -3.14 9.25 2.26
CA VAL A 363 -4.36 10.06 2.35
C VAL A 363 -4.77 10.59 0.97
N ASP A 364 -3.82 11.04 0.16
CA ASP A 364 -4.09 11.46 -1.21
C ASP A 364 -4.51 10.27 -2.10
N LYS A 365 -3.90 9.10 -1.94
CA LYS A 365 -4.22 7.87 -2.70
C LYS A 365 -5.60 7.33 -2.34
N ILE A 366 -5.95 7.26 -1.06
CA ILE A 366 -7.30 6.90 -0.59
C ILE A 366 -8.33 7.87 -1.16
N ALA A 367 -7.91 9.10 -1.46
CA ALA A 367 -8.71 10.09 -2.14
C ALA A 367 -8.62 10.05 -3.68
N ALA A 368 -7.86 9.19 -4.36
CA ALA A 368 -7.64 9.18 -5.81
C ALA A 368 -8.73 8.43 -6.63
N GLY A 369 -8.82 8.64 -7.96
CA GLY A 369 -9.72 7.91 -8.88
C GLY A 369 -10.85 8.73 -9.53
N SER A 370 -10.78 10.09 -9.51
CA SER A 370 -11.75 10.91 -10.24
C SER A 370 -11.28 11.17 -11.68
N THR A 371 -12.21 11.14 -12.63
CA THR A 371 -11.98 11.57 -13.99
C THR A 371 -12.80 12.80 -14.33
N VAL A 372 -12.22 13.69 -15.12
CA VAL A 372 -12.91 14.82 -15.73
C VAL A 372 -12.80 14.67 -17.24
N GLU A 373 -13.94 14.70 -17.93
CA GLU A 373 -14.00 14.60 -19.38
C GLU A 373 -14.52 15.92 -19.96
N ASP A 374 -13.82 16.47 -20.94
CA ASP A 374 -14.22 17.67 -21.68
C ASP A 374 -14.22 17.38 -23.18
N PHE A 375 -15.38 17.55 -23.79
CA PHE A 375 -15.53 17.36 -25.23
C PHE A 375 -15.18 18.63 -25.99
N ILE A 376 -14.36 18.48 -27.03
CA ILE A 376 -13.95 19.54 -27.93
C ILE A 376 -15.03 19.71 -28.99
N GLY A 377 -15.48 20.95 -29.21
CA GLY A 377 -16.52 21.25 -30.21
C GLY A 377 -16.03 20.90 -31.62
N ALA A 378 -16.99 20.48 -32.49
CA ALA A 378 -16.68 19.96 -33.81
C ALA A 378 -15.95 20.95 -34.76
N ASP A 379 -15.97 22.24 -34.45
CA ASP A 379 -15.28 23.28 -35.23
C ASP A 379 -13.83 23.57 -34.73
N PHE A 380 -13.37 22.83 -33.74
CA PHE A 380 -12.09 23.04 -33.08
C PHE A 380 -11.27 21.76 -33.08
N ASP A 381 -9.95 21.92 -33.05
CA ASP A 381 -8.98 20.86 -32.90
C ASP A 381 -8.11 21.15 -31.66
N PHE A 382 -7.71 20.12 -30.91
CA PHE A 382 -6.79 20.25 -29.79
C PHE A 382 -5.37 20.54 -30.25
N VAL A 383 -4.76 21.57 -29.71
CA VAL A 383 -3.34 21.83 -29.93
C VAL A 383 -2.53 20.98 -28.98
N ASN A 384 -2.07 19.83 -29.47
CA ASN A 384 -1.30 18.82 -28.73
C ASN A 384 0.17 19.26 -28.51
N ASP A 385 0.35 20.39 -27.82
CA ASP A 385 1.66 20.99 -27.51
C ASP A 385 1.77 21.17 -25.98
N PRO A 386 2.73 20.48 -25.30
CA PRO A 386 2.91 20.61 -23.85
C PRO A 386 3.16 22.03 -23.37
N ALA A 387 3.74 22.90 -24.22
CA ALA A 387 3.96 24.31 -23.86
C ALA A 387 2.64 25.10 -23.69
N LYS A 388 1.55 24.59 -24.27
CA LYS A 388 0.21 25.21 -24.26
C LYS A 388 -0.75 24.55 -23.26
N ILE A 389 -0.30 23.51 -22.54
CA ILE A 389 -1.05 22.80 -21.52
C ILE A 389 -0.55 23.18 -20.14
N SER A 390 -1.44 23.48 -19.22
CA SER A 390 -1.09 23.74 -17.83
C SER A 390 -2.15 23.21 -16.88
N LEU A 391 -1.70 22.66 -15.75
CA LEU A 391 -2.55 22.19 -14.66
C LEU A 391 -2.17 22.96 -13.38
N THR A 392 -3.15 23.47 -12.68
CA THR A 392 -2.98 24.04 -11.34
C THR A 392 -3.82 23.24 -10.37
N ALA A 393 -3.19 22.65 -9.35
CA ALA A 393 -3.85 21.89 -8.31
C ALA A 393 -3.55 22.52 -6.96
N ASN A 394 -4.59 22.88 -6.19
CA ASN A 394 -4.44 23.54 -4.88
C ASN A 394 -3.52 24.78 -4.90
N GLY A 395 -3.56 25.56 -5.99
CA GLY A 395 -2.72 26.74 -6.17
C GLY A 395 -1.29 26.45 -6.65
N GLU A 396 -0.88 25.18 -6.73
CA GLU A 396 0.40 24.76 -7.28
C GLU A 396 0.29 24.54 -8.79
N LYS A 397 1.16 25.22 -9.56
CA LYS A 397 1.24 25.02 -11.01
C LYS A 397 2.14 23.84 -11.31
N LEU A 398 1.59 22.80 -11.93
CA LEU A 398 2.28 21.58 -12.32
C LEU A 398 2.64 21.64 -13.80
N ALA A 399 3.89 21.36 -14.13
CA ALA A 399 4.36 21.29 -15.52
C ALA A 399 3.96 19.94 -16.15
N PRO A 400 3.51 19.93 -17.42
CA PRO A 400 3.23 18.68 -18.13
C PRO A 400 4.53 17.97 -18.50
N GLU A 401 4.55 16.65 -18.34
CA GLU A 401 5.57 15.76 -18.89
C GLU A 401 4.89 14.85 -19.92
N LYS A 402 5.36 14.85 -21.17
CA LYS A 402 4.77 14.01 -22.22
C LYS A 402 5.11 12.55 -21.94
N ILE A 403 4.10 11.71 -21.75
CA ILE A 403 4.22 10.26 -21.52
C ILE A 403 4.15 9.54 -22.87
N ASP A 404 3.15 9.89 -23.69
CA ASP A 404 2.91 9.35 -25.01
C ASP A 404 2.26 10.44 -25.91
N ASP A 405 1.93 10.10 -27.14
CA ASP A 405 1.23 11.06 -28.02
C ASP A 405 -0.17 11.34 -27.52
N GLY A 406 -0.43 12.60 -27.20
CA GLY A 406 -1.69 13.01 -26.56
C GLY A 406 -1.81 12.68 -25.07
N VAL A 407 -0.77 12.09 -24.43
CA VAL A 407 -0.81 11.72 -23.01
C VAL A 407 0.23 12.53 -22.21
N TYR A 408 -0.26 13.20 -21.18
CA TYR A 408 0.57 14.08 -20.34
C TYR A 408 0.41 13.74 -18.86
N GLY A 409 1.54 13.62 -18.15
CA GLY A 409 1.60 13.45 -16.71
C GLY A 409 1.90 14.78 -16.00
N PHE A 410 1.34 14.96 -14.81
CA PHE A 410 1.60 16.11 -13.94
C PHE A 410 1.89 15.66 -12.52
N GLY A 411 2.85 16.33 -11.87
CA GLY A 411 3.22 16.03 -10.50
C GLY A 411 3.79 14.62 -10.33
N LYS A 412 4.95 14.36 -10.97
CA LYS A 412 5.63 13.06 -10.94
C LYS A 412 5.98 12.64 -9.52
N LEU A 413 5.60 11.43 -9.15
CA LEU A 413 5.88 10.82 -7.86
C LEU A 413 7.22 10.09 -7.86
N ALA A 414 7.75 9.77 -6.69
CA ALA A 414 9.04 9.09 -6.54
C ALA A 414 9.08 7.69 -7.20
N ASN A 415 7.94 7.02 -7.31
CA ASN A 415 7.79 5.73 -8.00
C ASN A 415 7.67 5.83 -9.52
N GLY A 416 7.73 7.06 -10.08
CA GLY A 416 7.64 7.33 -11.52
C GLY A 416 6.21 7.50 -12.06
N SER A 417 5.16 7.28 -11.26
CA SER A 417 3.77 7.60 -11.62
C SER A 417 3.51 9.11 -11.51
N TYR A 418 2.32 9.55 -11.92
CA TYR A 418 1.93 10.96 -11.88
C TYR A 418 0.70 11.14 -11.00
N ARG A 419 0.58 12.30 -10.34
CA ARG A 419 -0.61 12.68 -9.56
C ARG A 419 -1.83 12.88 -10.44
N PHE A 420 -1.60 13.33 -11.68
CA PHE A 420 -2.66 13.54 -12.67
C PHE A 420 -2.17 13.10 -14.04
N THR A 421 -3.07 12.52 -14.82
CA THR A 421 -2.83 12.17 -16.23
C THR A 421 -3.91 12.81 -17.10
N LEU A 422 -3.49 13.52 -18.15
CA LEU A 422 -4.37 14.07 -19.18
C LEU A 422 -4.21 13.22 -20.44
N ASP A 423 -5.30 12.64 -20.90
CA ASP A 423 -5.38 11.90 -22.14
C ASP A 423 -6.19 12.69 -23.16
N TYR A 424 -5.63 12.92 -24.33
CA TYR A 424 -6.36 13.41 -25.49
C TYR A 424 -6.84 12.23 -26.31
N VAL A 425 -8.16 12.08 -26.38
CA VAL A 425 -8.81 11.03 -27.16
C VAL A 425 -9.26 11.63 -28.51
N ASN A 426 -8.57 11.22 -29.58
CA ASN A 426 -8.90 11.61 -30.93
C ASN A 426 -9.86 10.56 -31.53
N GLY A 427 -11.14 10.92 -31.69
CA GLY A 427 -12.21 10.06 -32.22
C GLY A 427 -13.20 10.85 -33.05
N ASP A 428 -14.40 10.28 -33.25
CA ASP A 428 -15.51 10.99 -33.95
C ASP A 428 -15.90 12.31 -33.24
N GLN A 429 -15.66 12.35 -31.92
CA GLN A 429 -15.71 13.54 -31.09
C GLN A 429 -14.41 13.59 -30.26
N GLU A 430 -13.67 14.65 -30.43
CA GLU A 430 -12.44 14.84 -29.65
C GLU A 430 -12.75 15.12 -28.19
N MET A 431 -11.95 14.55 -27.28
CA MET A 431 -12.17 14.65 -25.85
C MET A 431 -10.83 14.76 -25.11
N LEU A 432 -10.81 15.58 -24.07
CA LEU A 432 -9.77 15.61 -23.06
C LEU A 432 -10.26 14.87 -21.81
N LYS A 433 -9.50 13.90 -21.35
CA LYS A 433 -9.79 13.15 -20.14
C LYS A 433 -8.68 13.37 -19.12
N LEU A 434 -8.99 14.05 -18.04
CA LEU A 434 -8.09 14.20 -16.90
C LEU A 434 -8.42 13.16 -15.85
N THR A 435 -7.43 12.36 -15.47
CA THR A 435 -7.53 11.36 -14.40
C THR A 435 -6.68 11.79 -13.22
N LEU A 436 -7.23 11.71 -12.01
CA LEU A 436 -6.50 11.84 -10.74
C LEU A 436 -6.04 10.42 -10.36
N SER A 437 -4.74 10.23 -10.18
CA SER A 437 -4.11 8.92 -9.90
C SER A 437 -3.78 8.79 -8.42
#